data_2b9d82799b040c5047bc182a51a1c03e
#
_entry.id   2b9d82799b040c5047bc182a51a1c03e
#
_cell.length_a   1.000
_cell.length_b   1.000
_cell.length_c   1.000
_cell.angle_alpha   90.00
_cell.angle_beta   90.00
_cell.angle_gamma   90.00
#
_symmetry.space_group_name_H-M   'P 1'
#
loop_
_entity.id
_entity.type
_entity.pdbx_description
1 polymer ?
#
loop_
_entity_poly.entity_id
_entity_poly.type
_entity_poly.pdbx_seq_one_letter_code
_entity_poly.pdbx_strand_id
1 'polypeptide(L)'
;LSGVIYFPKTNLPLNIFEQRYLNLVNDCYNQNKMMGMIQSQKNGNDVFKVGCLGKISDFQKSDDGRILINLTGISRFKILKEISNNKLYREFQVDYENFTNDITNNYNDIDANSMIEKAKIFFKRNGLLLNWKEFEKLEHSQRINTLAMIAPITNEEKQKLLESITLEEKIETLESIISFYLHQTSQ
;
A
#
# COMPACT_ATOMS: atom_id res chain seq x y z
N LEU A 1 3.79 -3.60 11.11
CA LEU A 1 3.71 -4.84 10.32
C LEU A 1 4.85 -4.81 9.31
N SER A 2 5.86 -5.63 9.49
CA SER A 2 6.97 -5.72 8.54
C SER A 2 6.52 -6.43 7.26
N GLY A 3 6.95 -5.91 6.10
CA GLY A 3 6.75 -6.57 4.82
C GLY A 3 5.38 -6.40 4.18
N VAL A 4 4.52 -5.54 4.72
CA VAL A 4 3.20 -5.26 4.14
C VAL A 4 3.10 -3.79 3.76
N ILE A 5 2.97 -3.54 2.47
CA ILE A 5 2.78 -2.21 1.89
C ILE A 5 1.49 -2.22 1.10
N TYR A 6 0.64 -1.23 1.31
CA TYR A 6 -0.57 -1.06 0.54
C TYR A 6 -0.71 0.37 0.03
N PHE A 7 -1.61 0.56 -0.90
CA PHE A 7 -1.72 1.78 -1.68
C PHE A 7 -3.14 2.36 -1.58
N PRO A 8 -3.34 3.65 -1.90
CA PRO A 8 -4.67 4.24 -2.02
C PRO A 8 -5.59 3.43 -2.95
N LYS A 9 -6.87 3.33 -2.61
CA LYS A 9 -7.91 2.60 -3.34
C LYS A 9 -7.68 1.08 -3.46
N THR A 10 -6.76 0.51 -2.67
CA THR A 10 -6.58 -0.93 -2.55
C THR A 10 -7.11 -1.44 -1.22
N ASN A 11 -7.37 -2.73 -1.14
CA ASN A 11 -7.85 -3.40 0.06
C ASN A 11 -6.79 -4.32 0.63
N LEU A 12 -6.60 -4.27 1.93
CA LEU A 12 -5.65 -5.10 2.65
C LEU A 12 -6.35 -5.84 3.78
N PRO A 13 -6.61 -7.15 3.65
CA PRO A 13 -7.08 -7.96 4.75
C PRO A 13 -5.94 -8.22 5.74
N LEU A 14 -6.20 -8.01 7.02
CA LEU A 14 -5.24 -8.20 8.10
C LEU A 14 -5.82 -9.09 9.18
N ASN A 15 -5.01 -10.02 9.67
CA ASN A 15 -5.28 -10.83 10.86
C ASN A 15 -4.40 -10.30 12.01
N ILE A 16 -5.01 -9.64 12.96
CA ILE A 16 -4.34 -8.93 14.05
C ILE A 16 -4.35 -9.81 15.31
N PHE A 17 -3.17 -10.11 15.84
CA PHE A 17 -3.00 -10.93 17.05
C PHE A 17 -1.94 -10.38 18.02
N GLU A 18 -1.04 -9.51 17.58
CA GLU A 18 -0.07 -8.87 18.47
C GLU A 18 -0.77 -7.80 19.34
N GLN A 19 -0.51 -7.79 20.65
CA GLN A 19 -1.18 -6.90 21.61
C GLN A 19 -1.11 -5.42 21.22
N ARG A 20 0.05 -4.94 20.71
CA ARG A 20 0.21 -3.54 20.27
C ARG A 20 -0.73 -3.20 19.12
N TYR A 21 -0.96 -4.12 18.20
CA TYR A 21 -1.86 -3.88 17.07
C TYR A 21 -3.32 -4.11 17.42
N LEU A 22 -3.63 -5.00 18.36
CA LEU A 22 -4.98 -5.12 18.93
C LEU A 22 -5.41 -3.82 19.59
N ASN A 23 -4.52 -3.19 20.37
CA ASN A 23 -4.79 -1.90 20.99
C ASN A 23 -4.99 -0.80 19.93
N LEU A 24 -4.09 -0.71 18.94
CA LEU A 24 -4.21 0.27 17.86
C LEU A 24 -5.54 0.14 17.11
N VAL A 25 -5.90 -1.08 16.70
CA VAL A 25 -7.12 -1.32 15.92
C VAL A 25 -8.37 -1.00 16.75
N ASN A 26 -8.41 -1.37 18.03
CA ASN A 26 -9.53 -1.04 18.91
C ASN A 26 -9.67 0.47 19.11
N ASP A 27 -8.56 1.18 19.34
CA ASP A 27 -8.58 2.64 19.51
C ASP A 27 -9.07 3.34 18.23
N CYS A 28 -8.53 2.93 17.07
CA CYS A 28 -8.95 3.47 15.78
C CYS A 28 -10.43 3.17 15.47
N TYR A 29 -10.87 1.93 15.71
CA TYR A 29 -12.24 1.51 15.41
C TYR A 29 -13.29 2.25 16.23
N ASN A 30 -12.98 2.53 17.50
CA ASN A 30 -13.86 3.28 18.41
C ASN A 30 -13.87 4.80 18.17
N GLN A 31 -12.97 5.33 17.33
CA GLN A 31 -12.91 6.74 16.97
C GLN A 31 -13.45 6.99 15.56
N ASN A 32 -12.54 7.14 14.59
CA ASN A 32 -12.87 7.50 13.21
C ASN A 32 -12.67 6.36 12.21
N LYS A 33 -12.27 5.20 12.70
CA LYS A 33 -11.94 4.01 11.92
C LYS A 33 -10.76 4.19 10.95
N MET A 34 -9.91 5.18 11.20
CA MET A 34 -8.76 5.49 10.37
C MET A 34 -7.49 4.95 11.01
N MET A 35 -6.66 4.27 10.21
CA MET A 35 -5.38 3.70 10.66
C MET A 35 -4.30 3.93 9.60
N GLY A 36 -3.16 4.49 10.01
CA GLY A 36 -1.99 4.64 9.17
C GLY A 36 -1.09 3.39 9.23
N MET A 37 -0.53 2.99 8.09
CA MET A 37 0.51 1.97 8.03
C MET A 37 1.79 2.53 7.45
N ILE A 38 2.90 2.20 8.11
CA ILE A 38 4.25 2.63 7.75
C ILE A 38 5.15 1.40 7.77
N GLN A 39 6.00 1.27 6.77
CA GLN A 39 6.99 0.20 6.72
C GLN A 39 8.18 0.53 7.62
N SER A 40 8.64 -0.47 8.40
CA SER A 40 9.92 -0.39 9.13
C SER A 40 11.09 -0.58 8.18
N GLN A 41 12.20 0.10 8.46
CA GLN A 41 13.47 -0.11 7.77
C GLN A 41 14.18 -1.38 8.30
N LYS A 42 15.20 -1.83 7.59
CA LYS A 42 15.92 -3.09 7.92
C LYS A 42 16.53 -3.14 9.32
N ASN A 43 16.88 -1.98 9.90
CA ASN A 43 17.38 -1.88 11.27
C ASN A 43 16.30 -2.09 12.34
N GLY A 44 15.02 -2.13 11.95
CA GLY A 44 13.87 -2.39 12.82
C GLY A 44 13.42 -1.21 13.70
N ASN A 45 14.27 -0.20 13.91
CA ASN A 45 13.98 0.96 14.76
C ASN A 45 13.42 2.14 13.95
N ASP A 46 13.93 2.33 12.74
CA ASP A 46 13.51 3.41 11.88
C ASP A 46 12.35 2.97 10.98
N VAL A 47 11.59 3.95 10.52
CA VAL A 47 10.50 3.76 9.56
C VAL A 47 10.76 4.58 8.30
N PHE A 48 10.17 4.16 7.20
CA PHE A 48 10.16 4.97 5.99
C PHE A 48 9.32 6.25 6.20
N LYS A 49 9.61 7.28 5.41
CA LYS A 49 8.97 8.60 5.60
C LYS A 49 7.57 8.68 5.01
N VAL A 50 7.22 7.80 4.09
CA VAL A 50 5.92 7.76 3.44
C VAL A 50 5.18 6.49 3.85
N GLY A 51 3.94 6.65 4.27
CA GLY A 51 3.00 5.59 4.58
C GLY A 51 1.67 5.80 3.87
N CYS A 52 0.71 4.93 4.17
CA CYS A 52 -0.64 5.00 3.64
C CYS A 52 -1.67 4.98 4.78
N LEU A 53 -2.59 5.94 4.74
CA LEU A 53 -3.77 5.98 5.59
C LEU A 53 -4.85 5.10 4.99
N GLY A 54 -5.51 4.30 5.81
CA GLY A 54 -6.65 3.51 5.41
C GLY A 54 -7.80 3.60 6.39
N LYS A 55 -8.97 3.23 5.91
CA LYS A 55 -10.18 3.09 6.70
C LYS A 55 -10.46 1.63 6.97
N ILE A 56 -10.75 1.30 8.21
CA ILE A 56 -11.22 -0.04 8.60
C ILE A 56 -12.63 -0.20 8.06
N SER A 57 -12.80 -0.98 6.99
CA SER A 57 -14.08 -1.23 6.31
C SER A 57 -14.82 -2.43 6.89
N ASP A 58 -14.08 -3.44 7.36
CA ASP A 58 -14.63 -4.61 8.04
C ASP A 58 -13.90 -4.82 9.38
N PHE A 59 -14.62 -5.33 10.35
CA PHE A 59 -14.09 -5.64 11.68
C PHE A 59 -14.79 -6.86 12.24
N GLN A 60 -14.05 -7.93 12.47
CA GLN A 60 -14.55 -9.16 13.06
C GLN A 60 -13.62 -9.62 14.17
N LYS A 61 -14.15 -9.79 15.37
CA LYS A 61 -13.41 -10.35 16.50
C LYS A 61 -13.64 -11.87 16.55
N SER A 62 -12.55 -12.64 16.62
CA SER A 62 -12.58 -14.08 16.77
C SER A 62 -12.62 -14.47 18.24
N ASP A 63 -13.12 -15.68 18.56
CA ASP A 63 -13.23 -16.18 19.92
C ASP A 63 -11.87 -16.35 20.62
N ASP A 64 -10.80 -16.55 19.85
CA ASP A 64 -9.42 -16.64 20.34
C ASP A 64 -8.75 -15.27 20.59
N GLY A 65 -9.52 -14.18 20.47
CA GLY A 65 -9.05 -12.82 20.73
C GLY A 65 -8.37 -12.12 19.56
N ARG A 66 -8.18 -12.78 18.41
CA ARG A 66 -7.71 -12.15 17.17
C ARG A 66 -8.77 -11.24 16.58
N ILE A 67 -8.33 -10.25 15.83
CA ILE A 67 -9.20 -9.33 15.08
C ILE A 67 -8.88 -9.43 13.59
N LEU A 68 -9.88 -9.75 12.80
CA LEU A 68 -9.82 -9.66 11.34
C LEU A 68 -10.35 -8.30 10.92
N ILE A 69 -9.57 -7.57 10.15
CA ILE A 69 -9.99 -6.31 9.55
C ILE A 69 -9.72 -6.30 8.05
N ASN A 70 -10.49 -5.51 7.34
CA ASN A 70 -10.13 -5.09 5.99
C ASN A 70 -9.81 -3.59 6.03
N LEU A 71 -8.64 -3.21 5.53
CA LEU A 71 -8.17 -1.84 5.51
C LEU A 71 -8.21 -1.33 4.07
N THR A 72 -9.08 -0.35 3.80
CA THR A 72 -9.19 0.29 2.49
C THR A 72 -8.32 1.53 2.44
N GLY A 73 -7.34 1.57 1.53
CA GLY A 73 -6.42 2.68 1.36
C GLY A 73 -7.12 3.96 0.90
N ILE A 74 -6.80 5.08 1.55
CA ILE A 74 -7.38 6.39 1.27
C ILE A 74 -6.35 7.32 0.63
N SER A 75 -5.26 7.57 1.33
CA SER A 75 -4.25 8.54 0.91
C SER A 75 -2.89 8.19 1.49
N ARG A 76 -1.86 8.50 0.75
CA ARG A 76 -0.49 8.50 1.27
C ARG A 76 -0.29 9.71 2.18
N PHE A 77 0.69 9.61 3.04
CA PHE A 77 1.12 10.69 3.90
C PHE A 77 2.63 10.67 4.09
N LYS A 78 3.20 11.81 4.43
CA LYS A 78 4.60 11.96 4.83
C LYS A 78 4.69 12.18 6.33
N ILE A 79 5.59 11.46 7.00
CA ILE A 79 5.87 11.67 8.42
C ILE A 79 6.62 12.99 8.60
N LEU A 80 6.15 13.81 9.54
CA LEU A 80 6.82 15.00 10.01
C LEU A 80 7.66 14.70 11.24
N LYS A 81 7.03 14.14 12.28
CA LYS A 81 7.70 13.75 13.53
C LYS A 81 6.94 12.66 14.26
N GLU A 82 7.63 11.91 15.10
CA GLU A 82 7.03 10.98 16.05
C GLU A 82 6.49 11.71 17.27
N ILE A 83 5.34 11.27 17.75
CA ILE A 83 4.67 11.79 18.94
C ILE A 83 4.99 10.86 20.10
N SER A 84 5.62 11.37 21.15
CA SER A 84 5.84 10.60 22.37
C SER A 84 4.53 10.29 23.07
N ASN A 85 4.28 9.04 23.39
CA ASN A 85 3.09 8.59 24.11
C ASN A 85 3.40 7.36 25.00
N ASN A 86 2.43 6.93 25.80
CA ASN A 86 2.53 5.75 26.67
C ASN A 86 1.81 4.52 26.09
N LYS A 87 1.46 4.54 24.81
CA LYS A 87 0.77 3.44 24.12
C LYS A 87 1.76 2.38 23.67
N LEU A 88 1.27 1.18 23.42
CA LEU A 88 2.08 0.09 22.88
C LEU A 88 2.40 0.23 21.39
N TYR A 89 1.80 1.22 20.73
CA TYR A 89 2.02 1.53 19.32
C TYR A 89 2.51 2.96 19.14
N ARG A 90 3.17 3.21 18.01
CA ARG A 90 3.76 4.51 17.67
C ARG A 90 2.73 5.44 17.03
N GLU A 91 2.81 6.73 17.33
CA GLU A 91 2.00 7.78 16.72
C GLU A 91 2.90 8.81 16.04
N PHE A 92 2.43 9.34 14.91
CA PHE A 92 3.19 10.29 14.12
C PHE A 92 2.30 11.47 13.71
N GLN A 93 2.89 12.66 13.75
CA GLN A 93 2.34 13.80 13.02
C GLN A 93 2.70 13.63 11.55
N VAL A 94 1.71 13.78 10.67
CA VAL A 94 1.85 13.53 9.24
C VAL A 94 1.34 14.71 8.42
N ASP A 95 1.77 14.76 7.16
CA ASP A 95 1.38 15.74 6.15
C ASP A 95 0.90 15.03 4.88
N TYR A 96 -0.09 15.60 4.22
CA TYR A 96 -0.72 15.06 3.01
C TYR A 96 -0.48 15.92 1.76
N GLU A 97 0.23 17.05 1.86
CA GLU A 97 0.38 18.06 0.82
C GLU A 97 0.79 17.47 -0.54
N ASN A 98 1.79 16.60 -0.53
CA ASN A 98 2.29 15.97 -1.76
C ASN A 98 1.35 14.90 -2.35
N PHE A 99 0.30 14.50 -1.63
CA PHE A 99 -0.55 13.36 -2.00
C PHE A 99 -2.05 13.73 -2.09
N THR A 100 -2.36 14.99 -2.26
CA THR A 100 -3.75 15.50 -2.38
C THR A 100 -4.52 14.83 -3.52
N ASN A 101 -3.84 14.43 -4.59
CA ASN A 101 -4.45 13.72 -5.72
C ASN A 101 -5.00 12.33 -5.35
N ASP A 102 -4.49 11.70 -4.28
CA ASP A 102 -5.03 10.41 -3.82
C ASP A 102 -6.49 10.56 -3.35
N ILE A 103 -6.86 11.75 -2.82
CA ILE A 103 -8.21 12.07 -2.34
C ILE A 103 -9.05 12.72 -3.43
N THR A 104 -8.50 13.71 -4.13
CA THR A 104 -9.23 14.50 -5.13
C THR A 104 -9.45 13.75 -6.43
N ASN A 105 -8.71 12.66 -6.65
CA ASN A 105 -8.71 11.86 -7.88
C ASN A 105 -8.38 12.68 -9.14
N ASN A 106 -7.63 13.76 -8.98
CA ASN A 106 -7.26 14.65 -10.07
C ASN A 106 -5.96 14.16 -10.75
N TYR A 107 -6.06 13.01 -11.42
CA TYR A 107 -4.97 12.47 -12.21
C TYR A 107 -5.17 12.75 -13.68
N ASN A 108 -4.10 13.16 -14.37
CA ASN A 108 -4.11 13.22 -15.81
C ASN A 108 -4.31 11.80 -16.38
N ASP A 109 -4.97 11.74 -17.54
CA ASP A 109 -5.09 10.48 -18.26
C ASP A 109 -3.75 10.16 -18.94
N ILE A 110 -2.98 9.27 -18.29
CA ILE A 110 -1.65 8.87 -18.73
C ILE A 110 -1.75 7.46 -19.32
N ASP A 111 -1.19 7.28 -20.51
CA ASP A 111 -1.16 5.96 -21.13
C ASP A 111 -0.27 5.00 -20.35
N ALA A 112 -0.87 3.96 -19.79
CA ALA A 112 -0.18 2.89 -19.05
C ALA A 112 -0.20 1.54 -19.81
N ASN A 113 -0.63 1.51 -21.07
CA ASN A 113 -0.84 0.25 -21.79
C ASN A 113 0.44 -0.58 -21.89
N SER A 114 1.59 0.04 -22.22
CA SER A 114 2.88 -0.64 -22.28
C SER A 114 3.24 -1.32 -20.97
N MET A 115 3.10 -0.61 -19.86
CA MET A 115 3.37 -1.12 -18.52
C MET A 115 2.40 -2.26 -18.16
N ILE A 116 1.11 -2.13 -18.46
CA ILE A 116 0.10 -3.16 -18.18
C ILE A 116 0.40 -4.45 -18.97
N GLU A 117 0.77 -4.36 -20.25
CA GLU A 117 1.12 -5.54 -21.04
C GLU A 117 2.38 -6.24 -20.49
N LYS A 118 3.39 -5.50 -20.09
CA LYS A 118 4.56 -6.07 -19.40
C LYS A 118 4.18 -6.72 -18.05
N ALA A 119 3.28 -6.09 -17.29
CA ALA A 119 2.77 -6.65 -16.05
C ALA A 119 2.03 -7.98 -16.28
N LYS A 120 1.22 -8.11 -17.32
CA LYS A 120 0.55 -9.37 -17.70
C LYS A 120 1.57 -10.50 -17.91
N ILE A 121 2.65 -10.22 -18.63
CA ILE A 121 3.71 -11.20 -18.91
C ILE A 121 4.44 -11.56 -17.60
N PHE A 122 4.80 -10.56 -16.80
CA PHE A 122 5.51 -10.71 -15.54
C PHE A 122 4.72 -11.53 -14.52
N PHE A 123 3.44 -11.25 -14.36
CA PHE A 123 2.55 -11.98 -13.45
C PHE A 123 2.39 -13.44 -13.89
N LYS A 124 2.17 -13.68 -15.20
CA LYS A 124 2.07 -15.04 -15.75
C LYS A 124 3.34 -15.84 -15.48
N ARG A 125 4.53 -15.25 -15.68
CA ARG A 125 5.82 -15.92 -15.41
C ARG A 125 6.01 -16.27 -13.93
N ASN A 126 5.46 -15.47 -13.03
CA ASN A 126 5.52 -15.71 -11.58
C ASN A 126 4.35 -16.54 -11.03
N GLY A 127 3.52 -17.12 -11.91
CA GLY A 127 2.38 -17.95 -11.49
C GLY A 127 1.24 -17.19 -10.82
N LEU A 128 1.20 -15.85 -10.96
CA LEU A 128 0.15 -15.01 -10.39
C LEU A 128 -1.04 -14.91 -11.34
N LEU A 129 -2.21 -15.23 -10.82
CA LEU A 129 -3.47 -15.14 -11.55
C LEU A 129 -4.20 -13.86 -11.14
N LEU A 130 -4.41 -12.95 -12.08
CA LEU A 130 -5.25 -11.77 -11.92
C LEU A 130 -6.43 -11.86 -12.88
N ASN A 131 -7.64 -11.55 -12.41
CA ASN A 131 -8.79 -11.41 -13.29
C ASN A 131 -8.71 -10.08 -14.05
N TRP A 132 -8.08 -10.12 -15.22
CA TRP A 132 -7.84 -8.94 -16.05
C TRP A 132 -9.12 -8.25 -16.49
N LYS A 133 -10.23 -8.99 -16.69
CA LYS A 133 -11.52 -8.39 -17.04
C LYS A 133 -12.10 -7.52 -15.91
N GLU A 134 -11.97 -7.97 -14.67
CA GLU A 134 -12.38 -7.16 -13.50
C GLU A 134 -11.38 -6.03 -13.24
N PHE A 135 -10.09 -6.27 -13.46
CA PHE A 135 -9.05 -5.26 -13.34
C PHE A 135 -9.28 -4.07 -14.32
N GLU A 136 -9.68 -4.34 -15.54
CA GLU A 136 -9.96 -3.29 -16.55
C GLU A 136 -11.14 -2.39 -16.19
N LYS A 137 -12.03 -2.81 -15.30
CA LYS A 137 -13.16 -2.00 -14.79
C LYS A 137 -12.74 -1.00 -13.71
N LEU A 138 -11.56 -1.17 -13.12
CA LEU A 138 -11.06 -0.28 -12.08
C LEU A 138 -10.72 1.09 -12.67
N GLU A 139 -10.80 2.13 -11.83
CA GLU A 139 -10.30 3.46 -12.19
C GLU A 139 -8.78 3.44 -12.48
N HIS A 140 -8.31 4.35 -13.31
CA HIS A 140 -6.93 4.36 -13.77
C HIS A 140 -5.91 4.33 -12.62
N SER A 141 -6.02 5.23 -11.65
CA SER A 141 -5.12 5.26 -10.49
C SER A 141 -5.22 4.00 -9.63
N GLN A 142 -6.42 3.42 -9.51
CA GLN A 142 -6.64 2.17 -8.77
C GLN A 142 -5.96 0.99 -9.46
N ARG A 143 -6.00 0.93 -10.81
CA ARG A 143 -5.27 -0.11 -11.58
C ARG A 143 -3.78 -0.08 -11.28
N ILE A 144 -3.16 1.09 -11.34
CA ILE A 144 -1.72 1.25 -11.09
C ILE A 144 -1.37 0.87 -9.64
N ASN A 145 -2.14 1.35 -8.66
CA ASN A 145 -1.94 1.02 -7.26
C ASN A 145 -2.14 -0.47 -6.96
N THR A 146 -3.11 -1.12 -7.61
CA THR A 146 -3.33 -2.56 -7.49
C THR A 146 -2.13 -3.33 -8.02
N LEU A 147 -1.62 -3.01 -9.22
CA LEU A 147 -0.43 -3.67 -9.76
C LEU A 147 0.80 -3.47 -8.86
N ALA A 148 1.03 -2.25 -8.37
CA ALA A 148 2.13 -1.95 -7.45
C ALA A 148 2.04 -2.78 -6.15
N MET A 149 0.83 -2.97 -5.62
CA MET A 149 0.60 -3.73 -4.39
C MET A 149 0.87 -5.23 -4.56
N ILE A 150 0.32 -5.84 -5.63
CA ILE A 150 0.35 -7.29 -5.81
C ILE A 150 1.55 -7.79 -6.61
N ALA A 151 2.32 -6.92 -7.27
CA ALA A 151 3.51 -7.31 -8.01
C ALA A 151 4.49 -8.09 -7.13
N PRO A 152 5.08 -9.19 -7.65
CA PRO A 152 6.05 -10.00 -6.91
C PRO A 152 7.45 -9.37 -6.96
N ILE A 153 7.55 -8.18 -6.38
CA ILE A 153 8.75 -7.37 -6.28
C ILE A 153 9.12 -7.15 -4.80
N THR A 154 10.30 -6.65 -4.52
CA THR A 154 10.78 -6.44 -3.16
C THR A 154 9.98 -5.36 -2.41
N ASN A 155 10.04 -5.39 -1.08
CA ASN A 155 9.39 -4.36 -0.26
C ASN A 155 10.00 -2.97 -0.46
N GLU A 156 11.29 -2.90 -0.70
CA GLU A 156 11.99 -1.65 -1.03
C GLU A 156 11.50 -1.06 -2.36
N GLU A 157 11.27 -1.92 -3.37
CA GLU A 157 10.69 -1.48 -4.65
C GLU A 157 9.23 -1.02 -4.48
N LYS A 158 8.43 -1.75 -3.69
CA LYS A 158 7.06 -1.31 -3.35
C LYS A 158 7.06 0.02 -2.59
N GLN A 159 8.01 0.20 -1.68
CA GLN A 159 8.16 1.46 -0.95
C GLN A 159 8.51 2.61 -1.92
N LYS A 160 9.42 2.38 -2.86
CA LYS A 160 9.75 3.36 -3.89
C LYS A 160 8.51 3.77 -4.71
N LEU A 161 7.67 2.80 -5.08
CA LEU A 161 6.39 3.07 -5.75
C LEU A 161 5.40 3.84 -4.86
N LEU A 162 5.40 3.59 -3.56
CA LEU A 162 4.56 4.33 -2.62
C LEU A 162 5.03 5.80 -2.49
N GLU A 163 6.33 6.05 -2.59
CA GLU A 163 6.95 7.38 -2.48
C GLU A 163 6.82 8.22 -3.76
N SER A 164 6.53 7.63 -4.92
CA SER A 164 6.32 8.36 -6.18
C SER A 164 5.21 9.39 -6.01
N ILE A 165 5.51 10.66 -6.26
CA ILE A 165 4.57 11.76 -6.02
C ILE A 165 3.45 11.73 -7.07
N THR A 166 3.81 11.59 -8.34
CA THR A 166 2.86 11.57 -9.45
C THR A 166 2.50 10.15 -9.88
N LEU A 167 1.36 10.01 -10.55
CA LEU A 167 0.96 8.72 -11.13
C LEU A 167 1.89 8.31 -12.28
N GLU A 168 2.35 9.29 -13.06
CA GLU A 168 3.31 9.12 -14.16
C GLU A 168 4.62 8.52 -13.64
N GLU A 169 5.24 9.15 -12.64
CA GLU A 169 6.44 8.64 -11.99
C GLU A 169 6.26 7.20 -11.47
N LYS A 170 5.09 6.89 -10.91
CA LYS A 170 4.77 5.55 -10.44
C LYS A 170 4.70 4.54 -11.59
N ILE A 171 4.05 4.89 -12.70
CA ILE A 171 3.94 4.05 -13.90
C ILE A 171 5.34 3.77 -14.46
N GLU A 172 6.16 4.81 -14.68
CA GLU A 172 7.52 4.67 -15.21
C GLU A 172 8.41 3.81 -14.29
N THR A 173 8.33 4.05 -12.97
CA THR A 173 9.08 3.27 -11.98
C THR A 173 8.65 1.80 -12.00
N LEU A 174 7.35 1.51 -12.02
CA LEU A 174 6.84 0.15 -12.05
C LEU A 174 7.21 -0.56 -13.36
N GLU A 175 7.10 0.14 -14.50
CA GLU A 175 7.50 -0.39 -15.80
C GLU A 175 9.00 -0.72 -15.85
N SER A 176 9.84 0.15 -15.30
CA SER A 176 11.29 -0.08 -15.20
C SER A 176 11.62 -1.31 -14.36
N ILE A 177 10.99 -1.44 -13.18
CA ILE A 177 11.17 -2.60 -12.29
C ILE A 177 10.75 -3.90 -13.01
N ILE A 178 9.55 -3.93 -13.58
CA ILE A 178 9.05 -5.11 -14.29
C ILE A 178 9.96 -5.48 -15.45
N SER A 179 10.39 -4.50 -16.25
CA SER A 179 11.30 -4.73 -17.39
C SER A 179 12.62 -5.36 -16.93
N PHE A 180 13.18 -4.88 -15.82
CA PHE A 180 14.39 -5.48 -15.24
C PHE A 180 14.21 -6.96 -14.91
N TYR A 181 13.12 -7.32 -14.21
CA TYR A 181 12.83 -8.73 -13.90
C TYR A 181 12.57 -9.59 -15.13
N LEU A 182 11.90 -9.04 -16.15
CA LEU A 182 11.65 -9.76 -17.40
C LEU A 182 12.93 -10.06 -18.17
N HIS A 183 13.94 -9.19 -18.11
CA HIS A 183 15.24 -9.40 -18.75
C HIS A 183 16.12 -10.40 -17.99
N GLN A 184 16.11 -10.43 -16.66
CA GLN A 184 16.91 -11.36 -15.87
C GLN A 184 16.55 -12.84 -16.09
N THR A 185 15.28 -13.14 -16.35
CA THR A 185 14.79 -14.51 -16.55
C THR A 185 14.95 -15.02 -17.99
N SER A 186 15.62 -14.27 -18.86
CA SER A 186 15.88 -14.66 -20.26
C SER A 186 17.29 -15.25 -20.46
N GLN A 187 18.02 -15.46 -19.37
CA GLN A 187 19.29 -16.21 -19.32
C GLN A 187 19.08 -17.55 -18.61
#